data_9e99df674bf40e766dcc0f6d07b98704
#
_entry.id   9e99df674bf40e766dcc0f6d07b98704
#
_cell.length_a   1.000
_cell.length_b   1.000
_cell.length_c   1.000
_cell.angle_alpha   90.00
_cell.angle_beta   90.00
_cell.angle_gamma   90.00
#
_symmetry.space_group_name_H-M   'P 1'
#
loop_
_entity.id
_entity.type
_entity.pdbx_description
1 polymer ?
#
loop_
_entity_poly.entity_id
_entity_poly.type
_entity_poly.pdbx_seq_one_letter_code
_entity_poly.pdbx_strand_id
1 'polypeptide(L)' 'AELESLRSAVTEKSDQAVKAVLAELL' A
#
# COMPACT_ATOMS: atom_id res chain seq x y z
N ALA A 1 -8.76 -0.19 -17.39
CA ALA A 1 -7.42 -0.34 -17.95
C ALA A 1 -6.52 -1.08 -16.98
N GLU A 2 -5.62 -1.89 -17.52
CA GLU A 2 -4.74 -2.71 -16.70
C GLU A 2 -3.75 -1.87 -15.89
N LEU A 3 -3.30 -0.77 -16.49
CA LEU A 3 -2.34 0.09 -15.83
C LEU A 3 -2.92 0.70 -14.56
N GLU A 4 -4.17 1.10 -14.62
CA GLU A 4 -4.83 1.67 -13.46
C GLU A 4 -4.98 0.64 -12.34
N SER A 5 -5.35 -0.57 -12.70
CA SER A 5 -5.47 -1.64 -11.72
C SER A 5 -4.13 -1.93 -11.05
N LEU A 6 -3.09 -1.94 -11.84
CA LEU A 6 -1.76 -2.21 -11.33
C LEU A 6 -1.30 -1.09 -10.39
N ARG A 7 -1.53 0.14 -10.78
CA ARG A 7 -1.14 1.27 -9.93
C ARG A 7 -1.91 1.28 -8.62
N SER A 8 -3.19 0.92 -8.70
CA SER A 8 -4.02 0.84 -7.50
C SER A 8 -3.48 -0.21 -6.53
N ALA A 9 -3.07 -1.34 -7.06
CA ALA A 9 -2.49 -2.40 -6.23
C ALA A 9 -1.20 -1.96 -5.58
N VAL A 10 -0.37 -1.24 -6.33
CA VAL A 10 0.89 -0.74 -5.78
C VAL A 10 0.63 0.25 -4.65
N THR A 11 -0.34 1.14 -4.83
CA THR A 11 -0.68 2.11 -3.81
C THR A 11 -1.19 1.41 -2.55
N GLU A 12 -2.04 0.41 -2.72
CA GLU A 12 -2.56 -0.35 -1.59
C GLU A 12 -1.45 -1.05 -0.81
N LYS A 13 -0.52 -1.64 -1.54
CA LYS A 13 0.60 -2.33 -0.88
C LYS A 13 1.47 -1.34 -0.13
N SER A 14 1.70 -0.20 -0.72
CA SER A 14 2.51 0.84 -0.08
C SER A 14 1.85 1.31 1.21
N ASP A 15 0.53 1.55 1.16
CA ASP A 15 -0.21 1.96 2.34
C ASP A 15 -0.17 0.89 3.43
N GLN A 16 -0.31 -0.36 3.02
CA GLN A 16 -0.28 -1.47 3.95
C GLN A 16 1.06 -1.53 4.68
N ALA A 17 2.13 -1.33 3.94
CA ALA A 17 3.47 -1.37 4.53
C ALA A 17 3.66 -0.24 5.53
N VAL A 18 3.20 0.95 5.18
CA VAL A 18 3.34 2.10 6.06
C VAL A 18 2.56 1.89 7.34
N LYS A 19 1.35 1.38 7.23
CA LYS A 19 0.51 1.14 8.41
C LYS A 19 1.11 0.08 9.32
N ALA A 20 1.75 -0.92 8.73
CA ALA A 20 2.40 -1.96 9.51
C ALA A 20 3.54 -1.38 10.34
N VAL A 21 4.30 -0.47 9.74
CA VAL A 21 5.41 0.18 10.45
C VAL A 21 4.87 1.05 11.58
N LEU A 22 3.80 1.79 11.30
CA LEU A 22 3.18 2.63 12.32
C LEU A 22 2.70 1.81 13.51
N ALA A 23 2.14 0.64 13.22
CA ALA A 23 1.64 -0.22 14.29
C ALA A 23 2.77 -0.70 15.20
N GLU A 24 3.93 -0.93 14.62
CA GLU A 24 5.08 -1.38 15.40
C GLU A 24 5.62 -0.30 16.32
N LEU A 25 5.50 0.95 15.89
CA LEU A 25 6.01 2.06 16.67
C LEU A 25 5.10 2.43 17.84
N LEU A 26 3.86 2.01 17.75
CA LEU A 26 2.94 2.24 18.85
C LEU A 26 3.27 1.31 20.02
#